data_d0197be420620e127d8e88bec4448869
#
_entry.id   d0197be420620e127d8e88bec4448869
#
_cell.length_a   1.000
_cell.length_b   1.000
_cell.length_c   1.000
_cell.angle_alpha   90.00
_cell.angle_beta   90.00
_cell.angle_gamma   90.00
#
_symmetry.space_group_name_H-M   'P 1'
#
loop_
_entity.id
_entity.type
_entity.pdbx_description
1 polymer ?
#
loop_
_entity_poly.entity_id
_entity_poly.type
_entity_poly.pdbx_seq_one_letter_code
_entity_poly.pdbx_strand_id
1 'polypeptide(L)'
;EIDELLKCDREVDLLIPRGSNKFVRYIMENTKIPVMGHSSGICHIYVDKDVDKELALSVILDAKKNYPAACNAVETILINRDIANGFIPQLFELFERETVKINGTEEIQKLSGKQIDVMAEDEFAMEYNDMEISVKLVADVDEAIAHINYFGSHHTDCILTENDETADYFMQMVDSAGVYRNC
;
A
#
# COMPACT_ATOMS: atom_id res chain seq x y z
N GLU A 1 -23.68 10.64 23.00
CA GLU A 1 -23.91 9.16 23.11
C GLU A 1 -22.61 8.38 22.96
N ILE A 2 -21.79 8.59 21.89
CA ILE A 2 -20.49 7.90 21.74
C ILE A 2 -19.56 8.20 22.91
N ASP A 3 -19.42 9.47 23.31
CA ASP A 3 -18.53 9.87 24.39
C ASP A 3 -18.89 9.25 25.76
N GLU A 4 -20.14 8.85 25.91
CA GLU A 4 -20.60 8.12 27.11
C GLU A 4 -20.16 6.65 27.03
N LEU A 5 -20.31 6.00 25.84
CA LEU A 5 -19.84 4.63 25.61
C LEU A 5 -18.31 4.51 25.85
N LEU A 6 -17.54 5.49 25.38
CA LEU A 6 -16.07 5.48 25.54
C LEU A 6 -15.59 5.51 27.00
N LYS A 7 -16.45 5.81 27.95
CA LYS A 7 -16.18 5.81 29.40
C LYS A 7 -16.60 4.54 30.12
N CYS A 8 -17.29 3.62 29.43
CA CYS A 8 -17.81 2.37 29.99
C CYS A 8 -16.72 1.28 30.04
N ASP A 9 -15.55 1.59 30.56
CA ASP A 9 -14.40 0.68 30.64
C ASP A 9 -14.55 -0.49 31.61
N ARG A 10 -15.65 -0.51 32.40
CA ARG A 10 -16.01 -1.61 33.30
C ARG A 10 -17.08 -2.54 32.68
N GLU A 11 -17.84 -2.06 31.72
CA GLU A 11 -18.99 -2.75 31.12
C GLU A 11 -18.68 -3.24 29.71
N VAL A 12 -17.62 -2.72 29.06
CA VAL A 12 -17.21 -3.04 27.68
C VAL A 12 -15.76 -3.51 27.66
N ASP A 13 -15.55 -4.73 27.20
CA ASP A 13 -14.22 -5.36 27.16
C ASP A 13 -13.41 -4.98 25.91
N LEU A 14 -14.08 -4.69 24.78
CA LEU A 14 -13.43 -4.41 23.48
C LEU A 14 -14.32 -3.53 22.61
N LEU A 15 -13.70 -2.56 21.93
CA LEU A 15 -14.32 -1.78 20.86
C LEU A 15 -13.74 -2.18 19.50
N ILE A 16 -14.62 -2.39 18.53
CA ILE A 16 -14.24 -2.63 17.11
C ILE A 16 -14.89 -1.53 16.27
N PRO A 17 -14.26 -0.35 16.17
CA PRO A 17 -14.84 0.77 15.43
C PRO A 17 -14.83 0.50 13.92
N ARG A 18 -15.86 1.03 13.25
CA ARG A 18 -15.97 1.07 11.80
C ARG A 18 -16.33 2.48 11.37
N GLY A 19 -15.64 3.02 10.38
CA GLY A 19 -15.85 4.38 9.88
C GLY A 19 -14.59 5.01 9.32
N SER A 20 -14.59 6.34 9.18
CA SER A 20 -13.43 7.06 8.67
C SER A 20 -12.22 6.95 9.60
N ASN A 21 -11.02 7.09 9.06
CA ASN A 21 -9.76 7.07 9.81
C ASN A 21 -9.77 8.08 10.98
N LYS A 22 -10.35 9.27 10.74
CA LYS A 22 -10.52 10.30 11.78
C LYS A 22 -11.40 9.82 12.92
N PHE A 23 -12.47 9.10 12.61
CA PHE A 23 -13.40 8.58 13.64
C PHE A 23 -12.76 7.44 14.44
N VAL A 24 -12.08 6.50 13.77
CA VAL A 24 -11.36 5.41 14.45
C VAL A 24 -10.28 5.97 15.38
N ARG A 25 -9.49 6.92 14.90
CA ARG A 25 -8.47 7.61 15.70
C ARG A 25 -9.07 8.32 16.90
N TYR A 26 -10.18 9.04 16.71
CA TYR A 26 -10.89 9.69 17.81
C TYR A 26 -11.28 8.70 18.91
N ILE A 27 -11.81 7.52 18.55
CA ILE A 27 -12.16 6.48 19.53
C ILE A 27 -10.90 6.01 20.27
N MET A 28 -9.82 5.67 19.54
CA MET A 28 -8.57 5.18 20.14
C MET A 28 -7.96 6.18 21.12
N GLU A 29 -8.06 7.48 20.85
CA GLU A 29 -7.50 8.54 21.69
C GLU A 29 -8.38 8.90 22.90
N ASN A 30 -9.68 8.55 22.90
CA ASN A 30 -10.64 9.00 23.90
C ASN A 30 -11.25 7.91 24.77
N THR A 31 -10.71 6.67 24.73
CA THR A 31 -11.16 5.57 25.59
C THR A 31 -10.03 4.86 26.30
N LYS A 32 -10.37 4.19 27.41
CA LYS A 32 -9.50 3.22 28.09
C LYS A 32 -9.86 1.77 27.74
N ILE A 33 -10.97 1.57 27.05
CA ILE A 33 -11.40 0.26 26.57
C ILE A 33 -10.42 -0.19 25.48
N PRO A 34 -9.93 -1.43 25.46
CA PRO A 34 -9.15 -1.95 24.36
C PRO A 34 -9.84 -1.72 23.02
N VAL A 35 -9.13 -1.19 22.03
CA VAL A 35 -9.67 -0.91 20.68
C VAL A 35 -8.98 -1.79 19.67
N MET A 36 -9.76 -2.59 18.96
CA MET A 36 -9.29 -3.33 17.78
C MET A 36 -9.71 -2.57 16.53
N GLY A 37 -8.82 -1.78 16.00
CA GLY A 37 -9.07 -0.97 14.80
C GLY A 37 -7.76 -0.41 14.26
N HIS A 38 -7.76 -0.06 12.99
CA HIS A 38 -6.67 0.66 12.35
C HIS A 38 -7.20 1.96 11.76
N SER A 39 -6.36 2.99 11.73
CA SER A 39 -6.74 4.34 11.32
C SER A 39 -6.26 4.70 9.90
N SER A 40 -5.53 3.82 9.22
CA SER A 40 -5.10 4.01 7.83
C SER A 40 -4.75 2.67 7.17
N GLY A 41 -4.93 2.58 5.85
CA GLY A 41 -4.60 1.43 5.03
C GLY A 41 -3.60 1.83 3.94
N ILE A 42 -2.35 2.14 4.30
CA ILE A 42 -1.28 2.42 3.33
C ILE A 42 -0.59 1.11 3.00
N CYS A 43 -1.06 0.45 1.96
CA CYS A 43 -0.61 -0.87 1.53
C CYS A 43 0.31 -0.77 0.31
N HIS A 44 1.29 -1.66 0.23
CA HIS A 44 2.28 -1.65 -0.84
C HIS A 44 2.33 -2.97 -1.60
N ILE A 45 2.71 -2.86 -2.88
CA ILE A 45 3.17 -3.99 -3.67
C ILE A 45 4.60 -3.71 -4.12
N TYR A 46 5.53 -4.59 -3.77
CA TYR A 46 6.88 -4.59 -4.32
C TYR A 46 6.97 -5.54 -5.52
N VAL A 47 7.39 -5.02 -6.66
CA VAL A 47 7.62 -5.76 -7.90
C VAL A 47 9.12 -6.02 -8.03
N ASP A 48 9.52 -7.25 -7.77
CA ASP A 48 10.92 -7.67 -7.83
C ASP A 48 11.42 -7.86 -9.27
N LYS A 49 12.73 -7.92 -9.46
CA LYS A 49 13.36 -8.15 -10.76
C LYS A 49 13.02 -9.53 -11.38
N ASP A 50 12.86 -10.54 -10.53
CA ASP A 50 12.57 -11.92 -10.90
C ASP A 50 11.04 -12.19 -10.95
N VAL A 51 10.27 -11.26 -11.49
CA VAL A 51 8.80 -11.31 -11.52
C VAL A 51 8.25 -11.82 -12.86
N ASP A 52 7.15 -12.57 -12.81
CA ASP A 52 6.27 -12.73 -13.97
C ASP A 52 5.48 -11.42 -14.18
N LYS A 53 5.80 -10.73 -15.28
CA LYS A 53 5.24 -9.39 -15.56
C LYS A 53 3.74 -9.41 -15.85
N GLU A 54 3.23 -10.45 -16.48
CA GLU A 54 1.80 -10.56 -16.79
C GLU A 54 1.00 -10.81 -15.53
N LEU A 55 1.47 -11.70 -14.67
CA LEU A 55 0.90 -11.93 -13.35
C LEU A 55 0.94 -10.64 -12.50
N ALA A 56 2.09 -9.95 -12.49
CA ALA A 56 2.24 -8.72 -11.73
C ALA A 56 1.24 -7.64 -12.13
N LEU A 57 1.07 -7.38 -13.43
CA LEU A 57 0.09 -6.41 -13.91
C LEU A 57 -1.34 -6.79 -13.52
N SER A 58 -1.67 -8.08 -13.56
CA SER A 58 -2.99 -8.58 -13.17
C SER A 58 -3.25 -8.39 -11.68
N VAL A 59 -2.29 -8.77 -10.82
CA VAL A 59 -2.40 -8.62 -9.35
C VAL A 59 -2.47 -7.15 -8.95
N ILE A 60 -1.62 -6.30 -9.52
CA ILE A 60 -1.63 -4.86 -9.24
C ILE A 60 -2.97 -4.22 -9.60
N LEU A 61 -3.52 -4.57 -10.76
CA LEU A 61 -4.81 -4.04 -11.18
C LEU A 61 -5.94 -4.48 -10.26
N ASP A 62 -6.00 -5.77 -9.91
CA ASP A 62 -7.02 -6.29 -8.99
C ASP A 62 -6.91 -5.65 -7.60
N ALA A 63 -5.69 -5.56 -7.06
CA ALA A 63 -5.43 -4.96 -5.75
C ALA A 63 -5.84 -3.47 -5.65
N LYS A 64 -5.87 -2.75 -6.79
CA LYS A 64 -6.37 -1.36 -6.82
C LYS A 64 -7.84 -1.24 -7.17
N LYS A 65 -8.30 -1.98 -8.18
CA LYS A 65 -9.61 -1.77 -8.81
C LYS A 65 -10.76 -2.48 -8.13
N ASN A 66 -10.51 -3.60 -7.47
CA ASN A 66 -11.56 -4.45 -6.89
C ASN A 66 -12.41 -3.66 -5.86
N TYR A 67 -11.77 -2.98 -4.92
CA TYR A 67 -12.43 -2.05 -4.00
C TYR A 67 -11.46 -0.95 -3.53
N PRO A 68 -11.32 0.17 -4.27
CA PRO A 68 -10.30 1.20 -4.00
C PRO A 68 -10.35 1.83 -2.60
N ALA A 69 -11.54 1.89 -1.99
CA ALA A 69 -11.73 2.43 -0.64
C ALA A 69 -11.57 1.38 0.49
N ALA A 70 -11.15 0.16 0.17
CA ALA A 70 -10.83 -0.83 1.18
C ALA A 70 -9.47 -0.55 1.81
N CYS A 71 -9.34 -0.81 3.11
CA CYS A 71 -8.12 -0.60 3.86
C CYS A 71 -6.92 -1.48 3.44
N ASN A 72 -7.16 -2.51 2.63
CA ASN A 72 -6.15 -3.38 2.03
C ASN A 72 -5.96 -3.13 0.51
N ALA A 73 -6.61 -2.12 -0.06
CA ALA A 73 -6.32 -1.70 -1.42
C ALA A 73 -4.89 -1.16 -1.52
N VAL A 74 -4.21 -1.45 -2.63
CA VAL A 74 -2.85 -0.96 -2.83
C VAL A 74 -2.83 0.56 -3.03
N GLU A 75 -1.92 1.24 -2.33
CA GLU A 75 -1.73 2.69 -2.43
C GLU A 75 -0.38 3.06 -3.06
N THR A 76 0.62 2.18 -2.92
CA THR A 76 1.96 2.40 -3.48
C THR A 76 2.51 1.15 -4.14
N ILE A 77 3.05 1.32 -5.35
CA ILE A 77 3.81 0.29 -6.07
C ILE A 77 5.30 0.66 -6.04
N LEU A 78 6.10 -0.24 -5.48
CA LEU A 78 7.56 -0.16 -5.50
C LEU A 78 8.08 -1.08 -6.60
N ILE A 79 8.85 -0.55 -7.54
CA ILE A 79 9.33 -1.32 -8.71
C ILE A 79 10.85 -1.44 -8.64
N ASN A 80 11.35 -2.66 -8.74
CA ASN A 80 12.79 -2.88 -8.85
C ASN A 80 13.35 -2.17 -10.10
N ARG A 81 14.44 -1.42 -9.91
CA ARG A 81 15.05 -0.56 -10.93
C ARG A 81 15.47 -1.34 -12.18
N ASP A 82 15.89 -2.60 -12.02
CA ASP A 82 16.39 -3.44 -13.13
C ASP A 82 15.34 -3.76 -14.19
N ILE A 83 14.04 -3.79 -13.78
CA ILE A 83 12.94 -4.09 -14.70
C ILE A 83 12.18 -2.83 -15.16
N ALA A 84 12.50 -1.67 -14.60
CA ALA A 84 11.73 -0.44 -14.77
C ALA A 84 11.46 -0.06 -16.22
N ASN A 85 12.50 -0.09 -17.09
CA ASN A 85 12.39 0.30 -18.50
C ASN A 85 11.36 -0.53 -19.30
N GLY A 86 11.17 -1.80 -18.93
CA GLY A 86 10.22 -2.68 -19.61
C GLY A 86 8.87 -2.81 -18.91
N PHE A 87 8.80 -2.51 -17.63
CA PHE A 87 7.58 -2.69 -16.82
C PHE A 87 6.74 -1.40 -16.74
N ILE A 88 7.37 -0.25 -16.51
CA ILE A 88 6.67 1.05 -16.35
C ILE A 88 5.78 1.38 -17.55
N PRO A 89 6.23 1.28 -18.83
CA PRO A 89 5.34 1.58 -19.95
C PRO A 89 4.08 0.71 -19.97
N GLN A 90 4.20 -0.59 -19.64
CA GLN A 90 3.08 -1.52 -19.62
C GLN A 90 2.11 -1.21 -18.47
N LEU A 91 2.64 -0.88 -17.29
CA LEU A 91 1.84 -0.46 -16.14
C LEU A 91 1.04 0.82 -16.45
N PHE A 92 1.68 1.80 -17.09
CA PHE A 92 1.04 3.05 -17.47
C PHE A 92 -0.05 2.85 -18.52
N GLU A 93 0.19 2.02 -19.54
CA GLU A 93 -0.82 1.67 -20.53
C GLU A 93 -2.03 0.98 -19.91
N LEU A 94 -1.79 0.05 -18.98
CA LEU A 94 -2.83 -0.64 -18.23
C LEU A 94 -3.67 0.35 -17.42
N PHE A 95 -3.04 1.22 -16.65
CA PHE A 95 -3.73 2.16 -15.76
C PHE A 95 -4.46 3.29 -16.51
N GLU A 96 -3.92 3.73 -17.65
CA GLU A 96 -4.61 4.67 -18.54
C GLU A 96 -5.93 4.07 -19.06
N ARG A 97 -5.90 2.80 -19.50
CA ARG A 97 -7.09 2.07 -19.97
C ARG A 97 -8.13 1.89 -18.85
N GLU A 98 -7.68 1.67 -17.64
CA GLU A 98 -8.53 1.41 -16.47
C GLU A 98 -8.86 2.69 -15.66
N THR A 99 -8.43 3.84 -16.14
CA THR A 99 -8.71 5.17 -15.54
C THR A 99 -8.17 5.28 -14.09
N VAL A 100 -6.99 4.71 -13.83
CA VAL A 100 -6.26 4.89 -12.57
C VAL A 100 -5.29 6.05 -12.71
N LYS A 101 -5.41 7.03 -11.82
CA LYS A 101 -4.47 8.16 -11.76
C LYS A 101 -3.15 7.71 -11.12
N ILE A 102 -2.02 8.03 -11.76
CA ILE A 102 -0.69 7.69 -11.27
C ILE A 102 0.00 8.95 -10.77
N ASN A 103 0.52 8.88 -9.55
CA ASN A 103 1.49 9.82 -9.00
C ASN A 103 2.85 9.11 -8.88
N GLY A 104 3.93 9.87 -8.79
CA GLY A 104 5.24 9.23 -8.65
C GLY A 104 6.39 10.21 -8.64
N THR A 105 7.60 9.69 -8.66
CA THR A 105 8.82 10.50 -8.67
C THR A 105 9.10 11.09 -10.06
N GLU A 106 9.99 12.09 -10.13
CA GLU A 106 10.48 12.61 -11.43
C GLU A 106 11.08 11.52 -12.31
N GLU A 107 11.68 10.49 -11.72
CA GLU A 107 12.26 9.37 -12.43
C GLU A 107 11.19 8.52 -13.11
N ILE A 108 10.08 8.25 -12.44
CA ILE A 108 8.91 7.57 -13.01
C ILE A 108 8.32 8.40 -14.16
N GLN A 109 8.18 9.71 -13.99
CA GLN A 109 7.72 10.60 -15.06
C GLN A 109 8.61 10.52 -16.32
N LYS A 110 9.92 10.52 -16.14
CA LYS A 110 10.87 10.41 -17.25
C LYS A 110 10.80 9.06 -17.97
N LEU A 111 10.69 7.97 -17.22
CA LEU A 111 10.63 6.60 -17.78
C LEU A 111 9.31 6.31 -18.48
N SER A 112 8.20 6.81 -17.98
CA SER A 112 6.89 6.63 -18.61
C SER A 112 6.70 7.52 -19.84
N GLY A 113 7.42 8.64 -19.92
CA GLY A 113 7.18 9.67 -20.94
C GLY A 113 5.83 10.38 -20.80
N LYS A 114 5.14 10.20 -19.69
CA LYS A 114 3.82 10.78 -19.40
C LYS A 114 3.92 11.89 -18.38
N GLN A 115 3.00 12.86 -18.45
CA GLN A 115 2.85 13.86 -17.41
C GLN A 115 2.09 13.24 -16.21
N ILE A 116 2.69 13.30 -15.03
CA ILE A 116 2.08 12.84 -13.77
C ILE A 116 2.26 13.90 -12.68
N ASP A 117 1.56 13.76 -11.58
CA ASP A 117 1.83 14.55 -10.38
C ASP A 117 3.11 14.02 -9.72
N VAL A 118 4.12 14.88 -9.66
CA VAL A 118 5.41 14.53 -9.06
C VAL A 118 5.34 14.70 -7.56
N MET A 119 5.67 13.62 -6.84
CA MET A 119 5.57 13.54 -5.39
C MET A 119 6.89 13.87 -4.69
N ALA A 120 6.79 14.53 -3.53
CA ALA A 120 7.86 14.59 -2.54
C ALA A 120 7.91 13.29 -1.70
N GLU A 121 9.03 13.04 -1.02
CA GLU A 121 9.23 11.78 -0.30
C GLU A 121 8.19 11.56 0.83
N ASP A 122 7.79 12.60 1.53
CA ASP A 122 6.81 12.53 2.62
C ASP A 122 5.37 12.29 2.15
N GLU A 123 5.07 12.48 0.88
CA GLU A 123 3.76 12.23 0.30
C GLU A 123 3.44 10.74 0.10
N PHE A 124 4.46 9.84 0.18
CA PHE A 124 4.22 8.39 0.15
C PHE A 124 3.48 7.84 1.39
N ALA A 125 3.26 8.66 2.43
CA ALA A 125 2.41 8.34 3.56
C ALA A 125 0.90 8.62 3.31
N MET A 126 0.50 8.83 2.05
CA MET A 126 -0.87 9.18 1.67
C MET A 126 -1.71 7.93 1.38
N GLU A 127 -2.92 7.89 1.94
CA GLU A 127 -3.96 6.92 1.62
C GLU A 127 -5.01 7.60 0.72
N TYR A 128 -5.11 7.19 -0.55
CA TYR A 128 -6.02 7.82 -1.52
C TYR A 128 -7.47 7.39 -1.35
N ASN A 129 -7.70 6.10 -1.05
CA ASN A 129 -9.05 5.51 -1.00
C ASN A 129 -9.85 5.70 -2.30
N ASP A 130 -9.17 5.84 -3.44
CA ASP A 130 -9.73 6.13 -4.76
C ASP A 130 -8.92 5.43 -5.86
N MET A 131 -9.34 5.56 -7.11
CA MET A 131 -8.64 5.10 -8.31
C MET A 131 -7.37 5.94 -8.57
N GLU A 132 -6.54 6.04 -7.57
CA GLU A 132 -5.29 6.81 -7.55
C GLU A 132 -4.20 6.00 -6.84
N ILE A 133 -2.94 6.07 -7.32
CA ILE A 133 -1.85 5.24 -6.84
C ILE A 133 -0.50 5.96 -6.97
N SER A 134 0.41 5.66 -6.05
CA SER A 134 1.80 6.11 -6.09
C SER A 134 2.70 5.06 -6.71
N VAL A 135 3.72 5.50 -7.46
CA VAL A 135 4.75 4.61 -8.05
C VAL A 135 6.14 5.15 -7.75
N LYS A 136 7.01 4.27 -7.25
CA LYS A 136 8.41 4.60 -6.94
C LYS A 136 9.36 3.49 -7.40
N LEU A 137 10.57 3.86 -7.83
CA LEU A 137 11.65 2.90 -8.04
C LEU A 137 12.43 2.67 -6.77
N VAL A 138 12.81 1.42 -6.57
CA VAL A 138 13.73 1.00 -5.51
C VAL A 138 14.87 0.19 -6.12
N ALA A 139 16.03 0.21 -5.48
CA ALA A 139 17.21 -0.50 -5.96
C ALA A 139 17.05 -2.02 -5.82
N ASP A 140 16.49 -2.45 -4.69
CA ASP A 140 16.38 -3.87 -4.33
C ASP A 140 15.27 -4.10 -3.28
N VAL A 141 15.19 -5.33 -2.79
CA VAL A 141 14.24 -5.74 -1.76
C VAL A 141 14.48 -5.04 -0.42
N ASP A 142 15.73 -4.70 -0.08
CA ASP A 142 16.05 -4.04 1.18
C ASP A 142 15.50 -2.60 1.20
N GLU A 143 15.65 -1.86 0.09
CA GLU A 143 15.06 -0.52 -0.04
C GLU A 143 13.53 -0.58 -0.04
N ALA A 144 12.93 -1.60 -0.66
CA ALA A 144 11.48 -1.81 -0.62
C ALA A 144 10.98 -2.05 0.81
N ILE A 145 11.62 -2.95 1.57
CA ILE A 145 11.31 -3.24 2.97
C ILE A 145 11.44 -1.97 3.84
N ALA A 146 12.53 -1.23 3.67
CA ALA A 146 12.76 0.02 4.42
C ALA A 146 11.65 1.05 4.14
N HIS A 147 11.23 1.20 2.88
CA HIS A 147 10.14 2.08 2.48
C HIS A 147 8.82 1.65 3.11
N ILE A 148 8.46 0.37 3.00
CA ILE A 148 7.21 -0.19 3.54
C ILE A 148 7.14 0.00 5.04
N ASN A 149 8.20 -0.36 5.77
CA ASN A 149 8.24 -0.25 7.23
C ASN A 149 8.21 1.21 7.72
N TYR A 150 8.64 2.17 6.88
CA TYR A 150 8.62 3.59 7.23
C TYR A 150 7.29 4.30 6.89
N PHE A 151 6.73 4.05 5.69
CA PHE A 151 5.54 4.74 5.18
C PHE A 151 4.25 3.94 5.35
N GLY A 152 4.34 2.61 5.45
CA GLY A 152 3.20 1.72 5.56
C GLY A 152 2.44 1.87 6.86
N SER A 153 1.19 1.43 6.83
CA SER A 153 0.30 1.42 7.99
C SER A 153 0.35 0.10 8.78
N HIS A 154 1.28 -0.79 8.48
CA HIS A 154 1.42 -2.13 9.04
C HIS A 154 0.18 -3.01 8.81
N HIS A 155 -0.55 -2.77 7.71
CA HIS A 155 -1.79 -3.48 7.40
C HIS A 155 -1.58 -4.66 6.47
N THR A 156 -1.36 -4.41 5.17
CA THR A 156 -1.25 -5.45 4.14
C THR A 156 -0.22 -5.05 3.11
N ASP A 157 0.79 -5.89 2.89
CA ASP A 157 1.81 -5.66 1.89
C ASP A 157 2.11 -6.95 1.11
N CYS A 158 2.57 -6.81 -0.12
CA CYS A 158 2.77 -7.92 -1.04
C CYS A 158 4.10 -7.79 -1.78
N ILE A 159 4.74 -8.93 -2.06
CA ILE A 159 5.84 -9.03 -3.02
C ILE A 159 5.40 -9.84 -4.24
N LEU A 160 5.79 -9.38 -5.42
CA LEU A 160 5.64 -10.10 -6.67
C LEU A 160 7.00 -10.57 -7.15
N THR A 161 7.28 -11.86 -7.03
CA THR A 161 8.57 -12.48 -7.39
C THR A 161 8.45 -13.99 -7.58
N GLU A 162 9.22 -14.53 -8.51
CA GLU A 162 9.42 -15.98 -8.68
C GLU A 162 10.60 -16.51 -7.84
N ASN A 163 11.35 -15.63 -7.19
CA ASN A 163 12.49 -15.99 -6.35
C ASN A 163 12.04 -16.31 -4.91
N ASP A 164 12.13 -17.58 -4.52
CA ASP A 164 11.69 -18.05 -3.20
C ASP A 164 12.50 -17.42 -2.05
N GLU A 165 13.81 -17.26 -2.21
CA GLU A 165 14.68 -16.70 -1.16
C GLU A 165 14.34 -15.22 -0.91
N THR A 166 14.12 -14.46 -1.99
CA THR A 166 13.71 -13.05 -1.90
C THR A 166 12.33 -12.92 -1.27
N ALA A 167 11.38 -13.80 -1.64
CA ALA A 167 10.04 -13.81 -1.05
C ALA A 167 10.06 -14.11 0.45
N ASP A 168 10.79 -15.17 0.86
CA ASP A 168 10.90 -15.55 2.27
C ASP A 168 11.54 -14.44 3.10
N TYR A 169 12.57 -13.79 2.57
CA TYR A 169 13.24 -12.67 3.22
C TYR A 169 12.27 -11.46 3.38
N PHE A 170 11.57 -11.09 2.33
CA PHE A 170 10.57 -10.02 2.37
C PHE A 170 9.49 -10.29 3.41
N MET A 171 8.91 -11.50 3.41
CA MET A 171 7.85 -11.90 4.35
C MET A 171 8.31 -11.93 5.81
N GLN A 172 9.62 -12.12 6.08
CA GLN A 172 10.17 -12.08 7.43
C GLN A 172 10.50 -10.67 7.92
N MET A 173 10.81 -9.74 6.99
CA MET A 173 11.34 -8.42 7.32
C MET A 173 10.32 -7.29 7.25
N VAL A 174 9.21 -7.48 6.55
CA VAL A 174 8.11 -6.51 6.49
C VAL A 174 7.26 -6.59 7.75
N ASP A 175 7.12 -5.46 8.45
CA ASP A 175 6.32 -5.32 9.67
C ASP A 175 4.87 -4.98 9.33
N SER A 176 4.10 -5.99 8.90
CA SER A 176 2.68 -5.85 8.56
C SER A 176 1.85 -7.05 9.05
N ALA A 177 0.58 -6.80 9.33
CA ALA A 177 -0.35 -7.83 9.81
C ALA A 177 -0.61 -8.91 8.75
N GLY A 178 -0.58 -8.55 7.47
CA GLY A 178 -0.66 -9.48 6.35
C GLY A 178 0.46 -9.23 5.35
N VAL A 179 1.32 -10.21 5.11
CA VAL A 179 2.37 -10.16 4.10
C VAL A 179 2.16 -11.31 3.12
N TYR A 180 2.09 -10.99 1.85
CA TYR A 180 1.67 -11.93 0.81
C TYR A 180 2.69 -12.02 -0.32
N ARG A 181 2.59 -13.11 -1.09
CA ARG A 181 3.38 -13.33 -2.31
C ARG A 181 2.46 -13.66 -3.49
N ASN A 182 2.64 -12.96 -4.60
CA ASN A 182 2.00 -13.24 -5.90
C ASN A 182 0.46 -13.29 -5.85
N CYS A 183 -0.19 -12.50 -4.98
CA CYS A 183 -1.65 -12.43 -4.85
C CYS A 183 -2.15 -11.06 -4.39
#